data_c176e7e438ebee130c26eab7933592b3
#
_entry.id   c176e7e438ebee130c26eab7933592b3
#
_cell.length_a   1.000
_cell.length_b   1.000
_cell.length_c   1.000
_cell.angle_alpha   90.00
_cell.angle_beta   90.00
_cell.angle_gamma   90.00
#
_symmetry.space_group_name_H-M   'P 1'
#
loop_
_entity.id
_entity.type
_entity.pdbx_description
1 polymer ?
#
loop_
_entity_poly.entity_id
_entity_poly.type
_entity_poly.pdbx_seq_one_letter_code
_entity_poly.pdbx_strand_id
1 'polypeptide(L)'
;MVIMPIYVQSIMGQSAITAALVMLPGSIIMGIMGPIAGNLFDKHGPRALVITGLIALTGGTVLMTQLTIETSMVYVTIIMAVRLFGMSMINMPASTWGINALDNRLINHGNAVNNTLRQVAGSLGTAIVVSAYSLWTSLNADALGSVNAQIAGTNFSFGLQAILLGLALVIAIFFVRDRKEDAAEADPTGERKRAIEEIMEREFPTIPETATVADAARIFAERNVDGIPVV
;
A
#
# COMPACT_ATOMS: atom_id res chain seq x y z
N MET A 1 -10.28 -8.85 5.02
CA MET A 1 -10.93 -8.21 6.19
C MET A 1 -12.27 -8.83 6.57
N VAL A 2 -12.96 -9.49 5.64
CA VAL A 2 -14.32 -10.06 5.86
C VAL A 2 -14.34 -11.22 6.87
N ILE A 3 -13.31 -12.07 6.90
CA ILE A 3 -13.27 -13.26 7.78
C ILE A 3 -13.25 -12.89 9.27
N MET A 4 -12.60 -11.79 9.65
CA MET A 4 -12.46 -11.42 11.07
C MET A 4 -13.80 -11.08 11.76
N PRO A 5 -14.69 -10.26 11.17
CA PRO A 5 -16.05 -10.09 11.71
C PRO A 5 -16.83 -11.40 11.81
N ILE A 6 -16.68 -12.30 10.85
CA ILE A 6 -17.32 -13.63 10.90
C ILE A 6 -16.80 -14.42 12.09
N TYR A 7 -15.49 -14.48 12.31
CA TYR A 7 -14.90 -15.16 13.46
C TYR A 7 -15.43 -14.61 14.80
N VAL A 8 -15.38 -13.28 14.98
CA VAL A 8 -15.81 -12.65 16.24
C VAL A 8 -17.30 -12.81 16.50
N GLN A 9 -18.15 -12.70 15.47
CA GLN A 9 -19.59 -12.76 15.63
C GLN A 9 -20.12 -14.21 15.64
N SER A 10 -19.74 -15.01 14.65
CA SER A 10 -20.32 -16.33 14.47
C SER A 10 -19.67 -17.43 15.31
N ILE A 11 -18.35 -17.32 15.59
CA ILE A 11 -17.60 -18.33 16.34
C ILE A 11 -17.52 -17.97 17.81
N MET A 12 -17.11 -16.73 18.12
CA MET A 12 -17.00 -16.26 19.51
C MET A 12 -18.33 -15.75 20.08
N GLY A 13 -19.41 -15.69 19.32
CA GLY A 13 -20.73 -15.26 19.77
C GLY A 13 -20.82 -13.80 20.22
N GLN A 14 -19.86 -12.96 19.82
CA GLN A 14 -19.79 -11.58 20.24
C GLN A 14 -20.65 -10.65 19.38
N SER A 15 -21.00 -9.49 19.92
CA SER A 15 -21.79 -8.50 19.20
C SER A 15 -21.02 -7.90 18.00
N ALA A 16 -21.77 -7.36 17.04
CA ALA A 16 -21.19 -6.60 15.92
C ALA A 16 -20.38 -5.38 16.41
N ILE A 17 -20.78 -4.79 17.55
CA ILE A 17 -20.06 -3.68 18.19
C ILE A 17 -18.69 -4.14 18.68
N THR A 18 -18.63 -5.32 19.33
CA THR A 18 -17.36 -5.91 19.77
C THR A 18 -16.44 -6.19 18.58
N ALA A 19 -16.97 -6.74 17.49
CA ALA A 19 -16.21 -6.96 16.26
C ALA A 19 -15.64 -5.67 15.68
N ALA A 20 -16.42 -4.58 15.71
CA ALA A 20 -15.95 -3.26 15.28
C ALA A 20 -14.87 -2.70 16.21
N LEU A 21 -15.01 -2.85 17.54
CA LEU A 21 -14.03 -2.40 18.52
C LEU A 21 -12.69 -3.13 18.40
N VAL A 22 -12.69 -4.42 18.06
CA VAL A 22 -11.47 -5.18 17.76
C VAL A 22 -10.71 -4.62 16.57
N MET A 23 -11.40 -4.08 15.56
CA MET A 23 -10.78 -3.51 14.37
C MET A 23 -10.39 -2.03 14.56
N LEU A 24 -10.97 -1.34 15.54
CA LEU A 24 -10.83 0.10 15.71
C LEU A 24 -9.39 0.56 15.97
N PRO A 25 -8.59 -0.07 16.86
CA PRO A 25 -7.19 0.35 17.09
C PRO A 25 -6.35 0.27 15.81
N GLY A 26 -6.53 -0.79 15.04
CA GLY A 26 -5.83 -0.94 13.76
C GLY A 26 -6.24 0.10 12.72
N SER A 27 -7.52 0.46 12.68
CA SER A 27 -8.03 1.51 11.78
C SER A 27 -7.48 2.89 12.16
N ILE A 28 -7.34 3.19 13.44
CA ILE A 28 -6.70 4.42 13.93
C ILE A 28 -5.23 4.45 13.51
N ILE A 29 -4.49 3.35 13.72
CA ILE A 29 -3.09 3.23 13.29
C ILE A 29 -2.99 3.44 11.78
N MET A 30 -3.85 2.83 10.98
CA MET A 30 -3.86 2.98 9.53
C MET A 30 -4.08 4.46 9.12
N GLY A 31 -4.97 5.18 9.80
CA GLY A 31 -5.23 6.60 9.56
C GLY A 31 -4.02 7.49 9.88
N ILE A 32 -3.38 7.27 11.03
CA ILE A 32 -2.21 8.03 11.46
C ILE A 32 -0.98 7.71 10.59
N MET A 33 -0.83 6.46 10.20
CA MET A 33 0.31 6.01 9.39
C MET A 33 0.28 6.52 7.94
N GLY A 34 -0.86 6.96 7.41
CA GLY A 34 -0.96 7.51 6.06
C GLY A 34 0.05 8.65 5.81
N PRO A 35 -0.02 9.77 6.54
CA PRO A 35 0.95 10.87 6.43
C PRO A 35 2.39 10.46 6.77
N ILE A 36 2.57 9.59 7.77
CA ILE A 36 3.90 9.11 8.19
C ILE A 36 4.54 8.26 7.09
N ALA A 37 3.78 7.39 6.45
CA ALA A 37 4.25 6.57 5.34
C ALA A 37 4.72 7.42 4.15
N GLY A 38 4.07 8.58 3.89
CA GLY A 38 4.54 9.54 2.90
C GLY A 38 5.93 10.09 3.21
N ASN A 39 6.11 10.62 4.42
CA ASN A 39 7.43 11.13 4.84
C ASN A 39 8.52 10.04 4.88
N LEU A 40 8.12 8.82 5.22
CA LEU A 40 9.05 7.68 5.27
C LEU A 40 9.43 7.22 3.86
N PHE A 41 8.48 7.30 2.91
CA PHE A 41 8.71 7.03 1.49
C PHE A 41 9.78 7.96 0.90
N ASP A 42 9.70 9.27 1.20
CA ASP A 42 10.65 10.25 0.72
C ASP A 42 12.07 10.02 1.28
N LYS A 43 12.18 9.48 2.51
CA LYS A 43 13.46 9.23 3.18
C LYS A 43 14.11 7.89 2.83
N HIS A 44 13.32 6.81 2.77
CA HIS A 44 13.82 5.43 2.67
C HIS A 44 13.47 4.74 1.35
N GLY A 45 12.71 5.41 0.49
CA GLY A 45 12.26 4.85 -0.78
C GLY A 45 11.10 3.84 -0.65
N PRO A 46 10.54 3.39 -1.78
CA PRO A 46 9.40 2.47 -1.82
C PRO A 46 9.73 1.07 -1.32
N ARG A 47 10.94 0.59 -1.59
CA ARG A 47 11.36 -0.79 -1.31
C ARG A 47 11.31 -1.13 0.17
N ALA A 48 11.93 -0.29 1.00
CA ALA A 48 11.99 -0.52 2.44
C ALA A 48 10.57 -0.56 3.06
N LEU A 49 9.69 0.35 2.65
CA LEU A 49 8.34 0.44 3.19
C LEU A 49 7.46 -0.74 2.76
N VAL A 50 7.51 -1.09 1.47
CA VAL A 50 6.72 -2.22 0.94
C VAL A 50 7.18 -3.52 1.59
N ILE A 51 8.48 -3.76 1.73
CA ILE A 51 9.01 -4.98 2.35
C ILE A 51 8.64 -5.05 3.83
N THR A 52 8.87 -3.98 4.61
CA THR A 52 8.50 -3.96 6.04
C THR A 52 7.00 -4.11 6.25
N GLY A 53 6.19 -3.45 5.42
CA GLY A 53 4.74 -3.59 5.43
C GLY A 53 4.27 -5.01 5.11
N LEU A 54 4.86 -5.66 4.09
CA LEU A 54 4.56 -7.05 3.75
C LEU A 54 4.99 -8.04 4.82
N ILE A 55 6.14 -7.82 5.48
CA ILE A 55 6.59 -8.65 6.60
C ILE A 55 5.59 -8.55 7.76
N ALA A 56 5.18 -7.34 8.15
CA ALA A 56 4.20 -7.13 9.22
C ALA A 56 2.84 -7.76 8.86
N LEU A 57 2.37 -7.57 7.63
CA LEU A 57 1.10 -8.10 7.14
C LEU A 57 1.12 -9.64 7.07
N THR A 58 2.19 -10.22 6.52
CA THR A 58 2.36 -11.68 6.42
C THR A 58 2.50 -12.30 7.80
N GLY A 59 3.36 -11.75 8.66
CA GLY A 59 3.56 -12.22 10.03
C GLY A 59 2.27 -12.18 10.84
N GLY A 60 1.53 -11.06 10.81
CA GLY A 60 0.22 -10.97 11.44
C GLY A 60 -0.80 -11.96 10.87
N THR A 61 -0.73 -12.24 9.56
CA THR A 61 -1.64 -13.23 8.94
C THR A 61 -1.29 -14.66 9.33
N VAL A 62 -0.01 -15.00 9.45
CA VAL A 62 0.45 -16.30 9.94
C VAL A 62 0.00 -16.53 11.39
N LEU A 63 0.10 -15.51 12.25
CA LEU A 63 -0.39 -15.62 13.64
C LEU A 63 -1.91 -15.85 13.70
N MET A 64 -2.68 -15.38 12.72
CA MET A 64 -4.12 -15.62 12.60
C MET A 64 -4.47 -17.05 12.11
N THR A 65 -3.52 -17.87 11.70
CA THR A 65 -3.79 -19.27 11.32
C THR A 65 -3.97 -20.20 12.52
N GLN A 66 -3.72 -19.71 13.74
CA GLN A 66 -3.78 -20.49 14.98
C GLN A 66 -4.92 -20.03 15.89
N LEU A 67 -5.99 -19.50 15.33
CA LEU A 67 -7.16 -19.08 16.11
C LEU A 67 -7.91 -20.29 16.68
N THR A 68 -8.37 -20.15 17.92
CA THR A 68 -9.17 -21.14 18.66
C THR A 68 -10.37 -20.44 19.31
N ILE A 69 -11.32 -21.21 19.85
CA ILE A 69 -12.46 -20.64 20.58
C ILE A 69 -12.04 -19.86 21.84
N GLU A 70 -10.90 -20.21 22.42
CA GLU A 70 -10.36 -19.61 23.65
C GLU A 70 -9.41 -18.43 23.36
N THR A 71 -9.21 -18.08 22.09
CA THR A 71 -8.30 -17.00 21.72
C THR A 71 -8.77 -15.67 22.33
N SER A 72 -7.87 -15.01 23.07
CA SER A 72 -8.17 -13.72 23.71
C SER A 72 -8.50 -12.64 22.67
N MET A 73 -9.54 -11.83 22.94
CA MET A 73 -9.88 -10.66 22.11
C MET A 73 -8.73 -9.66 22.02
N VAL A 74 -7.93 -9.51 23.08
CA VAL A 74 -6.76 -8.63 23.08
C VAL A 74 -5.72 -9.11 22.07
N TYR A 75 -5.47 -10.42 22.01
CA TYR A 75 -4.57 -11.02 21.01
C TYR A 75 -5.04 -10.72 19.57
N VAL A 76 -6.32 -10.96 19.32
CA VAL A 76 -6.92 -10.68 18.01
C VAL A 76 -6.79 -9.20 17.64
N THR A 77 -7.07 -8.31 18.60
CA THR A 77 -6.97 -6.84 18.41
C THR A 77 -5.55 -6.40 18.06
N ILE A 78 -4.55 -6.90 18.80
CA ILE A 78 -3.13 -6.56 18.58
C ILE A 78 -2.69 -7.03 17.19
N ILE A 79 -3.00 -8.28 16.82
CA ILE A 79 -2.60 -8.80 15.51
C ILE A 79 -3.32 -8.06 14.38
N MET A 80 -4.60 -7.73 14.54
CA MET A 80 -5.32 -6.88 13.57
C MET A 80 -4.68 -5.51 13.42
N ALA A 81 -4.23 -4.90 14.53
CA ALA A 81 -3.51 -3.63 14.51
C ALA A 81 -2.19 -3.74 13.72
N VAL A 82 -1.40 -4.81 13.95
CA VAL A 82 -0.17 -5.09 13.20
C VAL A 82 -0.45 -5.29 11.70
N ARG A 83 -1.51 -6.00 11.36
CA ARG A 83 -1.91 -6.21 9.95
C ARG A 83 -2.31 -4.91 9.27
N LEU A 84 -3.11 -4.07 9.94
CA LEU A 84 -3.54 -2.78 9.41
C LEU A 84 -2.37 -1.78 9.30
N PHE A 85 -1.43 -1.82 10.25
CA PHE A 85 -0.16 -1.12 10.13
C PHE A 85 0.61 -1.55 8.87
N GLY A 86 0.81 -2.87 8.67
CA GLY A 86 1.46 -3.39 7.48
C GLY A 86 0.76 -2.96 6.18
N MET A 87 -0.57 -2.99 6.16
CA MET A 87 -1.39 -2.55 5.03
C MET A 87 -1.17 -1.07 4.71
N SER A 88 -1.08 -0.19 5.72
CA SER A 88 -0.85 1.24 5.52
C SER A 88 0.52 1.53 4.93
N MET A 89 1.55 0.75 5.35
CA MET A 89 2.91 0.85 4.81
C MET A 89 3.02 0.47 3.33
N ILE A 90 2.10 -0.33 2.81
CA ILE A 90 2.12 -0.80 1.42
C ILE A 90 1.30 0.11 0.50
N ASN A 91 0.10 0.53 0.93
CA ASN A 91 -0.90 1.16 0.06
C ASN A 91 -0.39 2.41 -0.64
N MET A 92 0.17 3.36 0.10
CA MET A 92 0.64 4.63 -0.45
C MET A 92 1.94 4.45 -1.26
N PRO A 93 3.00 3.81 -0.72
CA PRO A 93 4.24 3.61 -1.47
C PRO A 93 4.07 2.84 -2.77
N ALA A 94 3.28 1.76 -2.77
CA ALA A 94 3.06 0.96 -3.98
C ALA A 94 2.33 1.76 -5.08
N SER A 95 1.32 2.57 -4.71
CA SER A 95 0.60 3.43 -5.66
C SER A 95 1.50 4.53 -6.20
N THR A 96 2.23 5.23 -5.35
CA THR A 96 3.11 6.34 -5.73
C THR A 96 4.25 5.83 -6.62
N TRP A 97 4.87 4.71 -6.27
CA TRP A 97 5.93 4.11 -7.07
C TRP A 97 5.45 3.72 -8.47
N GLY A 98 4.28 3.08 -8.57
CA GLY A 98 3.69 2.70 -9.85
C GLY A 98 3.32 3.89 -10.72
N ILE A 99 2.80 4.97 -10.15
CA ILE A 99 2.41 6.18 -10.89
C ILE A 99 3.65 6.98 -11.31
N ASN A 100 4.66 7.08 -10.47
CA ASN A 100 5.90 7.79 -10.77
C ASN A 100 6.73 7.14 -11.89
N ALA A 101 6.44 5.90 -12.26
CA ALA A 101 7.04 5.21 -13.41
C ALA A 101 6.41 5.62 -14.76
N LEU A 102 5.28 6.37 -14.73
CA LEU A 102 4.55 6.78 -15.94
C LEU A 102 4.97 8.17 -16.40
N ASP A 103 4.86 8.40 -17.72
CA ASP A 103 4.95 9.75 -18.31
C ASP A 103 3.84 10.65 -17.72
N ASN A 104 4.15 11.93 -17.50
CA ASN A 104 3.21 12.92 -16.96
C ASN A 104 1.86 12.97 -17.69
N ARG A 105 1.85 12.73 -18.98
CA ARG A 105 0.63 12.67 -19.82
C ARG A 105 -0.28 11.50 -19.47
N LEU A 106 0.26 10.43 -18.89
CA LEU A 106 -0.45 9.20 -18.60
C LEU A 106 -0.85 9.04 -17.12
N ILE A 107 -0.47 9.97 -16.25
CA ILE A 107 -0.73 9.89 -14.80
C ILE A 107 -2.22 9.71 -14.50
N ASN A 108 -3.10 10.48 -15.14
CA ASN A 108 -4.55 10.38 -14.92
C ASN A 108 -5.11 9.01 -15.36
N HIS A 109 -4.64 8.50 -16.49
CA HIS A 109 -5.01 7.17 -16.98
C HIS A 109 -4.45 6.08 -16.08
N GLY A 110 -3.20 6.21 -15.62
CA GLY A 110 -2.57 5.31 -14.69
C GLY A 110 -3.31 5.22 -13.34
N ASN A 111 -3.75 6.35 -12.80
CA ASN A 111 -4.58 6.40 -11.59
C ASN A 111 -5.91 5.66 -11.77
N ALA A 112 -6.60 5.87 -12.90
CA ALA A 112 -7.85 5.20 -13.19
C ALA A 112 -7.66 3.68 -13.30
N VAL A 113 -6.64 3.23 -14.02
CA VAL A 113 -6.28 1.81 -14.17
C VAL A 113 -5.92 1.19 -12.81
N ASN A 114 -5.06 1.85 -12.02
CA ASN A 114 -4.66 1.39 -10.70
C ASN A 114 -5.87 1.21 -9.76
N ASN A 115 -6.79 2.18 -9.73
CA ASN A 115 -8.00 2.09 -8.92
C ASN A 115 -8.92 0.95 -9.39
N THR A 116 -9.10 0.78 -10.70
CA THR A 116 -9.90 -0.31 -11.27
C THR A 116 -9.30 -1.67 -10.94
N LEU A 117 -8.00 -1.85 -11.16
CA LEU A 117 -7.29 -3.09 -10.83
C LEU A 117 -7.37 -3.42 -9.34
N ARG A 118 -7.23 -2.42 -8.47
CA ARG A 118 -7.37 -2.58 -7.01
C ARG A 118 -8.77 -3.05 -6.62
N GLN A 119 -9.83 -2.50 -7.23
CA GLN A 119 -11.20 -2.91 -6.96
C GLN A 119 -11.47 -4.33 -7.44
N VAL A 120 -11.05 -4.66 -8.67
CA VAL A 120 -11.20 -6.01 -9.23
C VAL A 120 -10.41 -7.03 -8.40
N ALA A 121 -9.15 -6.76 -8.10
CA ALA A 121 -8.32 -7.64 -7.27
C ALA A 121 -8.90 -7.79 -5.85
N GLY A 122 -9.42 -6.72 -5.25
CA GLY A 122 -10.08 -6.76 -3.94
C GLY A 122 -11.33 -7.63 -3.93
N SER A 123 -12.17 -7.52 -4.96
CA SER A 123 -13.38 -8.33 -5.12
C SER A 123 -13.06 -9.80 -5.34
N LEU A 124 -12.13 -10.10 -6.26
CA LEU A 124 -11.67 -11.46 -6.53
C LEU A 124 -11.00 -12.09 -5.30
N GLY A 125 -10.13 -11.36 -4.64
CA GLY A 125 -9.47 -11.82 -3.42
C GLY A 125 -10.45 -12.11 -2.29
N THR A 126 -11.47 -11.27 -2.13
CA THR A 126 -12.53 -11.50 -1.14
C THR A 126 -13.35 -12.74 -1.50
N ALA A 127 -13.74 -12.91 -2.77
CA ALA A 127 -14.49 -14.07 -3.23
C ALA A 127 -13.71 -15.39 -3.01
N ILE A 128 -12.40 -15.41 -3.35
CA ILE A 128 -11.55 -16.59 -3.15
C ILE A 128 -11.46 -16.94 -1.66
N VAL A 129 -11.21 -15.97 -0.79
CA VAL A 129 -11.04 -16.19 0.66
C VAL A 129 -12.35 -16.66 1.30
N VAL A 130 -13.50 -16.06 0.94
CA VAL A 130 -14.81 -16.47 1.47
C VAL A 130 -15.20 -17.84 0.95
N SER A 131 -14.96 -18.14 -0.33
CA SER A 131 -15.20 -19.45 -0.90
C SER A 131 -14.35 -20.54 -0.25
N ALA A 132 -13.07 -20.26 -0.01
CA ALA A 132 -12.17 -21.16 0.71
C ALA A 132 -12.66 -21.44 2.14
N TYR A 133 -13.10 -20.40 2.87
CA TYR A 133 -13.73 -20.53 4.18
C TYR A 133 -14.97 -21.43 4.14
N SER A 134 -15.91 -21.12 3.24
CA SER A 134 -17.18 -21.86 3.14
C SER A 134 -16.98 -23.31 2.74
N LEU A 135 -16.12 -23.55 1.75
CA LEU A 135 -15.81 -24.90 1.28
C LEU A 135 -15.18 -25.75 2.37
N TRP A 136 -14.15 -25.21 3.06
CA TRP A 136 -13.47 -25.94 4.14
C TRP A 136 -14.40 -26.23 5.32
N THR A 137 -15.22 -25.24 5.69
CA THR A 137 -16.22 -25.40 6.76
C THR A 137 -17.25 -26.46 6.40
N SER A 138 -17.78 -26.46 5.17
CA SER A 138 -18.80 -27.44 4.76
C SER A 138 -18.24 -28.86 4.69
N LEU A 139 -17.02 -29.05 4.18
CA LEU A 139 -16.39 -30.36 4.06
C LEU A 139 -16.06 -31.01 5.43
N ASN A 140 -15.84 -30.19 6.46
CA ASN A 140 -15.45 -30.67 7.78
C ASN A 140 -16.56 -30.56 8.84
N ALA A 141 -17.75 -30.12 8.47
CA ALA A 141 -18.86 -29.89 9.40
C ALA A 141 -19.31 -31.19 10.12
N ASP A 142 -19.39 -32.29 9.40
CA ASP A 142 -19.82 -33.61 9.94
C ASP A 142 -18.74 -34.22 10.84
N ALA A 143 -17.46 -34.01 10.52
CA ALA A 143 -16.33 -34.60 11.26
C ALA A 143 -15.96 -33.82 12.52
N LEU A 144 -16.02 -32.48 12.47
CA LEU A 144 -15.52 -31.60 13.55
C LEU A 144 -16.65 -30.97 14.39
N GLY A 145 -17.87 -31.00 13.89
CA GLY A 145 -18.98 -30.21 14.42
C GLY A 145 -18.93 -28.75 13.91
N SER A 146 -20.06 -28.08 13.95
CA SER A 146 -20.26 -26.79 13.25
C SER A 146 -19.28 -25.69 13.69
N VAL A 147 -18.99 -25.57 14.99
CA VAL A 147 -18.10 -24.50 15.52
C VAL A 147 -16.64 -24.79 15.17
N ASN A 148 -16.17 -26.02 15.40
CA ASN A 148 -14.78 -26.38 15.09
C ASN A 148 -14.49 -26.36 13.59
N ALA A 149 -15.46 -26.72 12.76
CA ALA A 149 -15.35 -26.60 11.30
C ALA A 149 -15.23 -25.14 10.85
N GLN A 150 -15.95 -24.21 11.48
CA GLN A 150 -15.81 -22.78 11.22
C GLN A 150 -14.44 -22.23 11.64
N ILE A 151 -13.91 -22.68 12.78
CA ILE A 151 -12.54 -22.32 13.22
C ILE A 151 -11.52 -22.84 12.21
N ALA A 152 -11.64 -24.11 11.82
CA ALA A 152 -10.74 -24.72 10.83
C ALA A 152 -10.82 -24.01 9.47
N GLY A 153 -12.02 -23.64 9.00
CA GLY A 153 -12.23 -22.84 7.80
C GLY A 153 -11.60 -21.44 7.89
N THR A 154 -11.71 -20.80 9.07
CA THR A 154 -11.07 -19.52 9.34
C THR A 154 -9.54 -19.62 9.25
N ASN A 155 -8.96 -20.59 9.93
CA ASN A 155 -7.51 -20.83 9.94
C ASN A 155 -6.99 -21.19 8.54
N PHE A 156 -7.72 -22.04 7.80
CA PHE A 156 -7.39 -22.36 6.42
C PHE A 156 -7.39 -21.12 5.51
N SER A 157 -8.40 -20.25 5.65
CA SER A 157 -8.50 -19.02 4.88
C SER A 157 -7.35 -18.04 5.19
N PHE A 158 -6.93 -17.93 6.44
CA PHE A 158 -5.74 -17.16 6.81
C PHE A 158 -4.46 -17.82 6.30
N GLY A 159 -4.36 -19.15 6.29
CA GLY A 159 -3.27 -19.88 5.69
C GLY A 159 -3.10 -19.59 4.20
N LEU A 160 -4.20 -19.63 3.45
CA LEU A 160 -4.22 -19.26 2.03
C LEU A 160 -3.77 -17.82 1.81
N GLN A 161 -4.27 -16.87 2.63
CA GLN A 161 -3.83 -15.47 2.56
C GLN A 161 -2.35 -15.33 2.90
N ALA A 162 -1.83 -16.07 3.88
CA ALA A 162 -0.42 -16.03 4.27
C ALA A 162 0.50 -16.51 3.14
N ILE A 163 0.10 -17.55 2.41
CA ILE A 163 0.82 -18.05 1.23
C ILE A 163 0.86 -16.99 0.14
N LEU A 164 -0.28 -16.37 -0.18
CA LEU A 164 -0.37 -15.32 -1.20
C LEU A 164 0.46 -14.09 -0.83
N LEU A 165 0.44 -13.70 0.45
CA LEU A 165 1.25 -12.58 0.95
C LEU A 165 2.74 -12.93 0.96
N GLY A 166 3.10 -14.16 1.28
CA GLY A 166 4.47 -14.67 1.19
C GLY A 166 5.01 -14.62 -0.24
N LEU A 167 4.19 -15.02 -1.23
CA LEU A 167 4.54 -14.88 -2.65
C LEU A 167 4.69 -13.41 -3.04
N ALA A 168 3.78 -12.54 -2.59
CA ALA A 168 3.88 -11.10 -2.83
C ALA A 168 5.14 -10.50 -2.20
N LEU A 169 5.54 -10.96 -1.00
CA LEU A 169 6.78 -10.55 -0.34
C LEU A 169 8.01 -10.97 -1.16
N VAL A 170 8.04 -12.21 -1.65
CA VAL A 170 9.14 -12.69 -2.52
C VAL A 170 9.21 -11.84 -3.79
N ILE A 171 8.09 -11.61 -4.46
CA ILE A 171 8.03 -10.76 -5.65
C ILE A 171 8.52 -9.34 -5.31
N ALA A 172 8.08 -8.76 -4.19
CA ALA A 172 8.50 -7.41 -3.78
C ALA A 172 10.00 -7.31 -3.55
N ILE A 173 10.64 -8.32 -2.94
CA ILE A 173 12.09 -8.33 -2.69
C ILE A 173 12.87 -8.30 -4.01
N PHE A 174 12.40 -9.01 -5.04
CA PHE A 174 13.11 -9.11 -6.33
C PHE A 174 12.77 -7.98 -7.30
N PHE A 175 11.53 -7.46 -7.30
CA PHE A 175 11.06 -6.54 -8.32
C PHE A 175 10.94 -5.09 -7.84
N VAL A 176 10.76 -4.82 -6.53
CA VAL A 176 10.67 -3.44 -6.05
C VAL A 176 12.09 -2.90 -5.86
N ARG A 177 12.44 -1.91 -6.70
CA ARG A 177 13.72 -1.18 -6.63
C ARG A 177 13.52 0.26 -6.20
N ASP A 178 14.52 0.85 -5.58
CA ASP A 178 14.50 2.26 -5.23
C ASP A 178 14.89 3.12 -6.43
N ARG A 179 14.19 4.24 -6.62
CA ARG A 179 14.42 5.16 -7.74
C ARG A 179 15.87 5.66 -7.85
N LYS A 180 16.62 5.66 -6.74
CA LYS A 180 18.04 6.02 -6.74
C LYS A 180 18.89 4.96 -7.45
N GLU A 181 18.54 3.68 -7.31
CA GLU A 181 19.21 2.58 -8.00
C GLU A 181 18.92 2.64 -9.51
N ASP A 182 17.65 2.88 -9.89
CA ASP A 182 17.24 3.00 -11.30
C ASP A 182 17.90 4.21 -11.97
N ALA A 183 18.03 5.35 -11.27
CA ALA A 183 18.69 6.54 -11.79
C ALA A 183 20.21 6.35 -11.94
N ALA A 184 20.84 5.59 -11.05
CA ALA A 184 22.26 5.26 -11.13
C ALA A 184 22.54 4.25 -12.27
N GLU A 185 21.63 3.31 -12.51
CA GLU A 185 21.73 2.36 -13.62
C GLU A 185 21.44 3.02 -14.98
N ALA A 186 20.57 4.01 -15.02
CA ALA A 186 20.21 4.77 -16.23
C ALA A 186 21.26 5.82 -16.63
N ASP A 187 22.09 6.29 -15.70
CA ASP A 187 23.15 7.28 -15.92
C ASP A 187 24.43 6.94 -15.16
N PRO A 188 25.10 5.85 -15.53
CA PRO A 188 26.32 5.40 -14.83
C PRO A 188 27.49 6.41 -14.94
N THR A 189 27.43 7.32 -15.89
CA THR A 189 28.48 8.36 -16.12
C THR A 189 28.20 9.65 -15.34
N GLY A 190 26.98 9.84 -14.82
CA GLY A 190 26.55 11.06 -14.17
C GLY A 190 26.42 12.28 -15.12
N GLU A 191 26.41 12.03 -16.43
CA GLU A 191 26.31 13.10 -17.43
C GLU A 191 24.99 13.87 -17.33
N ARG A 192 23.91 13.15 -17.07
CA ARG A 192 22.58 13.75 -16.89
C ARG A 192 22.53 14.68 -15.67
N LYS A 193 23.18 14.27 -14.58
CA LYS A 193 23.27 15.08 -13.37
C LYS A 193 24.09 16.35 -13.61
N ARG A 194 25.22 16.24 -14.30
CA ARG A 194 26.06 17.39 -14.66
C ARG A 194 25.32 18.34 -15.60
N ALA A 195 24.60 17.83 -16.59
CA ALA A 195 23.80 18.65 -17.49
C ALA A 195 22.69 19.41 -16.76
N ILE A 196 22.03 18.78 -15.76
CA ILE A 196 21.03 19.43 -14.91
C ILE A 196 21.68 20.50 -14.03
N GLU A 197 22.81 20.22 -13.39
CA GLU A 197 23.56 21.18 -12.59
C GLU A 197 24.00 22.39 -13.43
N GLU A 198 24.49 22.18 -14.67
CA GLU A 198 24.85 23.23 -15.60
C GLU A 198 23.65 24.10 -16.04
N ILE A 199 22.46 23.48 -16.19
CA ILE A 199 21.23 24.23 -16.47
C ILE A 199 20.77 25.03 -15.24
N MET A 200 20.89 24.46 -14.03
CA MET A 200 20.53 25.14 -12.78
C MET A 200 21.46 26.30 -12.41
N GLU A 201 22.73 26.27 -12.84
CA GLU A 201 23.69 27.37 -12.64
C GLU A 201 23.49 28.53 -13.62
N ARG A 202 22.68 28.34 -14.68
CA ARG A 202 22.31 29.45 -15.56
C ARG A 202 21.39 30.41 -14.83
N GLU A 203 21.74 31.69 -14.79
CA GLU A 203 20.86 32.76 -14.33
C GLU A 203 19.59 32.81 -15.20
N PHE A 204 18.48 32.30 -14.66
CA PHE A 204 17.19 32.47 -15.29
C PHE A 204 16.72 33.91 -15.14
N PRO A 205 16.22 34.55 -16.21
CA PRO A 205 15.63 35.87 -16.08
C PRO A 205 14.40 35.82 -15.18
N THR A 206 14.36 36.61 -14.15
CA THR A 206 13.24 36.77 -13.24
C THR A 206 12.47 38.04 -13.56
N ILE A 207 11.15 38.04 -13.33
CA ILE A 207 10.29 39.21 -13.54
C ILE A 207 9.75 39.60 -12.16
N PRO A 208 9.83 40.89 -11.75
CA PRO A 208 9.19 41.35 -10.52
C PRO A 208 7.65 41.24 -10.63
N GLU A 209 6.95 40.98 -9.51
CA GLU A 209 5.49 40.89 -9.48
C GLU A 209 4.77 42.12 -10.05
N THR A 210 5.43 43.28 -10.07
CA THR A 210 4.90 44.54 -10.60
C THR A 210 5.06 44.70 -12.09
N ALA A 211 5.73 43.76 -12.77
CA ALA A 211 5.95 43.88 -14.23
C ALA A 211 4.65 43.68 -15.02
N THR A 212 4.56 44.38 -16.13
CA THR A 212 3.40 44.25 -17.03
C THR A 212 3.53 43.03 -17.93
N VAL A 213 2.39 42.57 -18.49
CA VAL A 213 2.36 41.47 -19.47
C VAL A 213 3.25 41.79 -20.68
N ALA A 214 3.37 43.08 -21.06
CA ALA A 214 4.23 43.51 -22.15
C ALA A 214 5.72 43.36 -21.86
N ASP A 215 6.14 43.61 -20.61
CA ASP A 215 7.51 43.40 -20.17
C ASP A 215 7.87 41.92 -20.16
N ALA A 216 6.96 41.07 -19.67
CA ALA A 216 7.10 39.63 -19.72
C ALA A 216 7.27 39.12 -21.15
N ALA A 217 6.38 39.54 -22.06
CA ALA A 217 6.41 39.14 -23.49
C ALA A 217 7.73 39.53 -24.15
N ARG A 218 8.29 40.73 -23.81
CA ARG A 218 9.57 41.17 -24.34
C ARG A 218 10.73 40.29 -23.88
N ILE A 219 10.77 39.94 -22.60
CA ILE A 219 11.81 39.05 -22.05
C ILE A 219 11.72 37.64 -22.67
N PHE A 220 10.51 37.11 -22.89
CA PHE A 220 10.30 35.84 -23.58
C PHE A 220 10.87 35.90 -25.01
N ALA A 221 10.59 36.97 -25.76
CA ALA A 221 11.05 37.11 -27.13
C ALA A 221 12.57 37.29 -27.22
N GLU A 222 13.17 38.07 -26.32
CA GLU A 222 14.61 38.36 -26.33
C GLU A 222 15.48 37.17 -25.91
N ARG A 223 14.97 36.37 -24.98
CA ARG A 223 15.75 35.26 -24.36
C ARG A 223 15.37 33.87 -24.85
N ASN A 224 14.35 33.76 -25.71
CA ASN A 224 13.84 32.49 -26.28
C ASN A 224 13.62 31.41 -25.19
N VAL A 225 12.97 31.76 -24.06
CA VAL A 225 12.64 30.88 -22.96
C VAL A 225 11.15 30.59 -22.92
N ASP A 226 10.79 29.34 -22.65
CA ASP A 226 9.40 28.87 -22.63
C ASP A 226 8.68 29.15 -21.29
N GLY A 227 9.40 29.65 -20.26
CA GLY A 227 8.83 30.01 -18.97
C GLY A 227 9.81 30.82 -18.12
N ILE A 228 9.28 31.77 -17.34
CA ILE A 228 10.06 32.61 -16.43
C ILE A 228 9.43 32.57 -15.04
N PRO A 229 10.20 32.29 -13.98
CA PRO A 229 9.68 32.35 -12.61
C PRO A 229 9.37 33.80 -12.21
N VAL A 230 8.22 34.01 -11.57
CA VAL A 230 7.82 35.27 -10.94
C VAL A 230 8.40 35.31 -9.53
N VAL A 231 9.05 36.41 -9.16
CA VAL A 231 9.68 36.61 -7.84
C VAL A 231 9.07 37.85 -7.17
#